data_8008ce1c775641f21fa3907d82ec0750
#
_entry.id   8008ce1c775641f21fa3907d82ec0750
#
_cell.length_a   1.000
_cell.length_b   1.000
_cell.length_c   1.000
_cell.angle_alpha   90.00
_cell.angle_beta   90.00
_cell.angle_gamma   90.00
#
_symmetry.space_group_name_H-M   'P 1'
#
loop_
_entity.id
_entity.type
_entity.pdbx_description
1 polymer ?
#
loop_
_entity_poly.entity_id
_entity_poly.type
_entity_poly.pdbx_seq_one_letter_code
_entity_poly.pdbx_strand_id
1 'polypeptide(L)'
;MRPSSVSPYDLQDWAKRAGFELAEETLHPLAGYLGLLMQWNKVMNLVGTRTAEDTFFTLVVDSLHLGRFLREDVKCSAAPCCWDLGSGAGLPGIPLRMIWQEGDYWMVEAREKRALFLSTVLAQYPLPGTHVFRVRAGASLWQGLQHGQRILSSAGRLCRGPVFWNSSKAA
;
A
#
# COMPACT_ATOMS: atom_id res chain seq x y z
N MET A 1 -11.07 5.35 26.88
CA MET A 1 -10.33 4.17 26.33
C MET A 1 -9.29 4.73 25.36
N ARG A 2 -8.01 4.70 25.70
CA ARG A 2 -6.95 5.15 24.76
C ARG A 2 -7.02 4.25 23.54
N PRO A 3 -6.92 4.78 22.30
CA PRO A 3 -6.74 3.92 21.15
C PRO A 3 -5.49 3.08 21.42
N SER A 4 -5.54 1.79 21.14
CA SER A 4 -4.38 0.90 21.19
C SER A 4 -3.37 1.39 20.15
N SER A 5 -2.53 2.33 20.56
CA SER A 5 -1.45 2.84 19.72
C SER A 5 -0.42 1.74 19.60
N VAL A 6 -0.23 1.22 18.41
CA VAL A 6 0.89 0.34 18.10
C VAL A 6 2.17 1.14 18.32
N SER A 7 3.07 0.63 19.15
CA SER A 7 4.36 1.29 19.34
C SER A 7 5.36 0.84 18.28
N PRO A 8 6.33 1.67 17.89
CA PRO A 8 7.45 1.24 17.05
C PRO A 8 8.22 0.05 17.62
N TYR A 9 8.26 -0.06 18.96
CA TYR A 9 8.92 -1.19 19.65
C TYR A 9 8.16 -2.51 19.41
N ASP A 10 6.83 -2.50 19.54
CA ASP A 10 6.01 -3.69 19.23
C ASP A 10 6.22 -4.14 17.77
N LEU A 11 6.25 -3.18 16.85
CA LEU A 11 6.48 -3.46 15.43
C LEU A 11 7.87 -4.05 15.17
N GLN A 12 8.89 -3.57 15.84
CA GLN A 12 10.23 -4.13 15.71
C GLN A 12 10.29 -5.59 16.17
N ASP A 13 9.61 -5.91 17.28
CA ASP A 13 9.50 -7.30 17.76
C ASP A 13 8.73 -8.17 16.76
N TRP A 14 7.58 -7.70 16.28
CA TRP A 14 6.78 -8.44 15.29
C TRP A 14 7.55 -8.66 13.98
N ALA A 15 8.27 -7.65 13.49
CA ALA A 15 9.08 -7.78 12.29
C ALA A 15 10.17 -8.83 12.46
N LYS A 16 10.89 -8.83 13.58
CA LYS A 16 11.91 -9.84 13.89
C LYS A 16 11.31 -11.25 13.96
N ARG A 17 10.16 -11.42 14.60
CA ARG A 17 9.44 -12.70 14.67
C ARG A 17 8.99 -13.17 13.27
N ALA A 18 8.71 -12.26 12.35
CA ALA A 18 8.38 -12.55 10.96
C ALA A 18 9.62 -12.71 10.04
N GLY A 19 10.85 -12.59 10.57
CA GLY A 19 12.09 -12.72 9.79
C GLY A 19 12.44 -11.48 8.96
N PHE A 20 12.01 -10.30 9.43
CA PHE A 20 12.33 -9.01 8.80
C PHE A 20 13.10 -8.10 9.76
N GLU A 21 14.08 -7.38 9.21
CA GLU A 21 14.69 -6.23 9.86
C GLU A 21 14.18 -4.97 9.16
N LEU A 22 13.36 -4.19 9.88
CA LEU A 22 12.84 -2.93 9.38
C LEU A 22 13.74 -1.78 9.83
N ALA A 23 14.02 -0.87 8.92
CA ALA A 23 14.74 0.35 9.23
C ALA A 23 13.91 1.25 10.19
N GLU A 24 14.58 2.00 11.05
CA GLU A 24 13.93 2.83 12.08
C GLU A 24 12.94 3.83 11.47
N GLU A 25 13.29 4.41 10.32
CA GLU A 25 12.43 5.33 9.56
C GLU A 25 11.14 4.68 9.04
N THR A 26 11.07 3.34 8.97
CA THR A 26 9.87 2.59 8.56
C THR A 26 8.96 2.29 9.75
N LEU A 27 9.51 2.12 10.94
CA LEU A 27 8.74 1.68 12.12
C LEU A 27 7.65 2.67 12.52
N HIS A 28 7.98 3.97 12.58
CA HIS A 28 7.02 5.00 12.99
C HIS A 28 5.85 5.16 11.98
N PRO A 29 6.08 5.31 10.67
CA PRO A 29 5.00 5.37 9.69
C PRO A 29 4.14 4.11 9.66
N LEU A 30 4.74 2.92 9.79
CA LEU A 30 4.01 1.65 9.76
C LEU A 30 3.15 1.47 11.03
N ALA A 31 3.67 1.86 12.21
CA ALA A 31 2.90 1.89 13.45
C ALA A 31 1.70 2.82 13.34
N GLY A 32 1.91 4.01 12.81
CA GLY A 32 0.87 4.99 12.61
C GLY A 32 -0.19 4.53 11.60
N TYR A 33 0.22 3.94 10.49
CA TYR A 33 -0.70 3.33 9.51
C TYR A 33 -1.57 2.25 10.16
N LEU A 34 -0.98 1.31 10.91
CA LEU A 34 -1.73 0.25 11.60
C LEU A 34 -2.69 0.82 12.64
N GLY A 35 -2.27 1.85 13.37
CA GLY A 35 -3.14 2.56 14.32
C GLY A 35 -4.35 3.18 13.63
N LEU A 36 -4.14 3.90 12.53
CA LEU A 36 -5.21 4.46 11.71
C LEU A 36 -6.11 3.36 11.12
N LEU A 37 -5.52 2.31 10.58
CA LEU A 37 -6.26 1.18 10.02
C LEU A 37 -7.20 0.57 11.06
N MET A 38 -6.71 0.30 12.27
CA MET A 38 -7.54 -0.24 13.36
C MET A 38 -8.64 0.73 13.80
N GLN A 39 -8.36 2.03 13.81
CA GLN A 39 -9.36 3.05 14.13
C GLN A 39 -10.49 3.07 13.09
N TRP A 40 -10.14 3.13 11.80
CA TRP A 40 -11.13 3.17 10.72
C TRP A 40 -11.83 1.83 10.53
N ASN A 41 -11.17 0.71 10.81
CA ASN A 41 -11.75 -0.63 10.70
C ASN A 41 -12.97 -0.83 11.60
N LYS A 42 -13.03 -0.14 12.75
CA LYS A 42 -14.19 -0.17 13.67
C LYS A 42 -15.49 0.31 13.00
N VAL A 43 -15.39 1.17 11.98
CA VAL A 43 -16.54 1.80 11.33
C VAL A 43 -16.77 1.27 9.91
N MET A 44 -15.69 0.87 9.22
CA MET A 44 -15.73 0.65 7.78
C MET A 44 -15.48 -0.80 7.34
N ASN A 45 -15.11 -1.68 8.26
CA ASN A 45 -14.71 -3.06 7.93
C ASN A 45 -13.70 -3.09 6.76
N LEU A 46 -12.56 -2.44 6.97
CA LEU A 46 -11.49 -2.37 5.97
C LEU A 46 -10.77 -3.70 5.81
N VAL A 47 -10.58 -4.41 6.93
CA VAL A 47 -9.93 -5.73 7.03
C VAL A 47 -10.70 -6.64 7.98
N GLY A 48 -10.54 -7.96 7.81
CA GLY A 48 -11.22 -8.95 8.65
C GLY A 48 -10.56 -9.18 10.02
N THR A 49 -9.34 -8.73 10.21
CA THR A 49 -8.58 -8.86 11.45
C THR A 49 -9.07 -7.88 12.53
N ARG A 50 -8.90 -8.24 13.80
CA ARG A 50 -9.41 -7.44 14.93
C ARG A 50 -8.34 -6.70 15.70
N THR A 51 -7.10 -7.14 15.62
CA THR A 51 -5.96 -6.52 16.30
C THR A 51 -4.92 -6.07 15.30
N ALA A 52 -4.08 -5.11 15.69
CA ALA A 52 -2.98 -4.66 14.86
C ALA A 52 -1.91 -5.74 14.67
N GLU A 53 -1.65 -6.54 15.71
CA GLU A 53 -0.71 -7.65 15.64
C GLU A 53 -1.19 -8.71 14.63
N ASP A 54 -2.46 -9.11 14.71
CA ASP A 54 -3.07 -10.06 13.79
C ASP A 54 -3.03 -9.52 12.34
N THR A 55 -3.33 -8.22 12.17
CA THR A 55 -3.23 -7.56 10.86
C THR A 55 -1.79 -7.57 10.34
N PHE A 56 -0.83 -7.34 11.21
CA PHE A 56 0.59 -7.36 10.83
C PHE A 56 0.98 -8.74 10.30
N PHE A 57 0.76 -9.80 11.08
CA PHE A 57 1.17 -11.14 10.68
C PHE A 57 0.39 -11.70 9.49
N THR A 58 -0.89 -11.35 9.35
CA THR A 58 -1.74 -11.92 8.29
C THR A 58 -1.63 -11.14 6.97
N LEU A 59 -1.43 -9.82 7.00
CA LEU A 59 -1.55 -8.98 5.82
C LEU A 59 -0.31 -8.12 5.52
N VAL A 60 0.35 -7.59 6.57
CA VAL A 60 1.52 -6.72 6.35
C VAL A 60 2.74 -7.55 5.98
N VAL A 61 2.94 -8.71 6.58
CA VAL A 61 4.06 -9.61 6.28
C VAL A 61 4.10 -9.97 4.79
N ASP A 62 2.95 -10.24 4.18
CA ASP A 62 2.87 -10.52 2.73
C ASP A 62 3.33 -9.30 1.90
N SER A 63 2.98 -8.09 2.34
CA SER A 63 3.45 -6.85 1.69
C SER A 63 4.97 -6.69 1.79
N LEU A 64 5.56 -7.07 2.94
CA LEU A 64 7.01 -7.04 3.14
C LEU A 64 7.72 -8.09 2.27
N HIS A 65 7.16 -9.29 2.15
CA HIS A 65 7.67 -10.31 1.22
C HIS A 65 7.64 -9.83 -0.23
N LEU A 66 6.54 -9.21 -0.65
CA LEU A 66 6.42 -8.63 -1.98
C LEU A 66 7.48 -7.55 -2.23
N GLY A 67 7.70 -6.66 -1.25
CA GLY A 67 8.70 -5.61 -1.36
C GLY A 67 10.13 -6.16 -1.46
N ARG A 68 10.44 -7.20 -0.71
CA ARG A 68 11.72 -7.90 -0.81
C ARG A 68 11.90 -8.54 -2.18
N PHE A 69 10.89 -9.26 -2.68
CA PHE A 69 10.89 -9.85 -4.01
C PHE A 69 11.11 -8.81 -5.13
N LEU A 70 10.38 -7.68 -5.08
CA LEU A 70 10.54 -6.63 -6.08
C LEU A 70 11.94 -6.02 -6.09
N ARG A 71 12.58 -5.90 -4.94
CA ARG A 71 13.91 -5.33 -4.78
C ARG A 71 15.02 -6.29 -5.22
N GLU A 72 14.89 -7.58 -4.91
CA GLU A 72 15.96 -8.56 -5.05
C GLU A 72 15.85 -9.35 -6.37
N ASP A 73 14.62 -9.74 -6.77
CA ASP A 73 14.40 -10.65 -7.89
C ASP A 73 13.87 -9.95 -9.15
N VAL A 74 13.17 -8.83 -9.00
CA VAL A 74 12.60 -8.11 -10.13
C VAL A 74 13.50 -6.93 -10.51
N LYS A 75 14.26 -7.07 -11.60
CA LYS A 75 15.01 -5.95 -12.19
C LYS A 75 14.01 -5.01 -12.89
N CYS A 76 13.37 -4.15 -12.12
CA CYS A 76 12.54 -3.11 -12.70
C CYS A 76 13.38 -2.16 -13.55
N SER A 77 12.82 -1.71 -14.68
CA SER A 77 13.41 -0.60 -15.43
C SER A 77 13.48 0.65 -14.54
N ALA A 78 14.44 1.53 -14.79
CA ALA A 78 14.56 2.78 -14.05
C ALA A 78 13.24 3.58 -14.09
N ALA A 79 12.49 3.61 -12.99
CA ALA A 79 11.17 4.20 -12.78
C ALA A 79 9.97 3.34 -13.24
N PRO A 80 9.70 2.20 -12.57
CA PRO A 80 8.49 1.41 -12.82
C PRO A 80 7.21 2.21 -12.49
N CYS A 81 6.12 1.89 -13.19
CA CYS A 81 4.80 2.43 -12.90
C CYS A 81 3.89 1.28 -12.49
N CYS A 82 3.51 1.24 -11.23
CA CYS A 82 2.70 0.17 -10.65
C CYS A 82 1.26 0.62 -10.43
N TRP A 83 0.33 -0.29 -10.66
CA TRP A 83 -1.11 -0.06 -10.45
C TRP A 83 -1.67 -1.12 -9.51
N ASP A 84 -2.15 -0.67 -8.36
CA ASP A 84 -2.84 -1.48 -7.37
C ASP A 84 -4.36 -1.28 -7.53
N LEU A 85 -5.02 -2.26 -8.15
CA LEU A 85 -6.43 -2.16 -8.49
C LEU A 85 -7.30 -2.75 -7.38
N GLY A 86 -8.08 -1.88 -6.75
CA GLY A 86 -8.92 -2.25 -5.61
C GLY A 86 -8.15 -2.20 -4.29
N SER A 87 -7.34 -1.17 -4.09
CA SER A 87 -6.39 -1.05 -2.97
C SER A 87 -7.01 -1.16 -1.57
N GLY A 88 -8.29 -0.93 -1.42
CA GLY A 88 -9.04 -1.18 -0.19
C GLY A 88 -8.48 -0.48 1.04
N ALA A 89 -7.87 -1.27 1.92
CA ALA A 89 -7.18 -0.80 3.12
C ALA A 89 -5.75 -0.28 2.83
N GLY A 90 -5.30 -0.29 1.57
CA GLY A 90 -3.92 0.03 1.19
C GLY A 90 -2.96 -1.15 1.35
N LEU A 91 -3.49 -2.36 1.34
CA LEU A 91 -2.72 -3.61 1.40
C LEU A 91 -2.74 -4.29 0.02
N PRO A 92 -1.60 -4.66 -0.53
CA PRO A 92 -0.25 -4.57 0.05
C PRO A 92 0.42 -3.18 -0.10
N GLY A 93 -0.18 -2.23 -0.83
CA GLY A 93 0.45 -1.01 -1.33
C GLY A 93 1.17 -0.16 -0.29
N ILE A 94 0.54 0.20 0.82
CA ILE A 94 1.13 1.12 1.82
C ILE A 94 2.36 0.51 2.51
N PRO A 95 2.31 -0.70 3.11
CA PRO A 95 3.51 -1.30 3.70
C PRO A 95 4.60 -1.60 2.66
N LEU A 96 4.21 -2.01 1.45
CA LEU A 96 5.13 -2.20 0.33
C LEU A 96 5.90 -0.93 0.04
N ARG A 97 5.22 0.21 -0.12
CA ARG A 97 5.85 1.49 -0.46
C ARG A 97 6.72 2.06 0.65
N MET A 98 6.54 1.62 1.89
CA MET A 98 7.43 1.98 2.99
C MET A 98 8.82 1.36 2.87
N ILE A 99 8.96 0.20 2.19
CA ILE A 99 10.24 -0.51 2.04
C ILE A 99 10.76 -0.56 0.59
N TRP A 100 9.92 -0.25 -0.40
CA TRP A 100 10.27 -0.22 -1.81
C TRP A 100 9.65 1.03 -2.45
N GLN A 101 10.48 2.05 -2.74
CA GLN A 101 10.04 3.38 -3.16
C GLN A 101 10.38 3.70 -4.63
N GLU A 102 10.70 2.69 -5.42
CA GLU A 102 11.05 2.90 -6.83
C GLU A 102 9.81 3.26 -7.66
N GLY A 103 9.97 4.25 -8.53
CA GLY A 103 8.97 4.68 -9.50
C GLY A 103 7.66 5.21 -8.89
N ASP A 104 6.61 5.19 -9.70
CA ASP A 104 5.27 5.64 -9.33
C ASP A 104 4.36 4.44 -8.97
N TYR A 105 3.58 4.60 -7.91
CA TYR A 105 2.62 3.60 -7.43
C TYR A 105 1.23 4.22 -7.30
N TRP A 106 0.27 3.70 -8.04
CA TRP A 106 -1.08 4.21 -8.13
C TRP A 106 -2.05 3.26 -7.43
N MET A 107 -2.58 3.69 -6.28
CA MET A 107 -3.64 2.99 -5.58
C MET A 107 -4.99 3.39 -6.16
N VAL A 108 -5.67 2.45 -6.83
CA VAL A 108 -6.97 2.67 -7.47
C VAL A 108 -8.08 2.11 -6.60
N GLU A 109 -8.97 2.98 -6.12
CA GLU A 109 -10.09 2.57 -5.28
C GLU A 109 -11.39 3.27 -5.71
N ALA A 110 -12.45 2.47 -5.88
CA ALA A 110 -13.74 2.98 -6.33
C ALA A 110 -14.59 3.57 -5.19
N ARG A 111 -14.44 3.04 -3.98
CA ARG A 111 -15.26 3.42 -2.83
C ARG A 111 -14.69 4.68 -2.18
N GLU A 112 -15.50 5.72 -2.14
CA GLU A 112 -15.10 7.04 -1.63
C GLU A 112 -14.46 7.01 -0.24
N LYS A 113 -15.12 6.34 0.71
CA LYS A 113 -14.62 6.26 2.10
C LYS A 113 -13.28 5.54 2.20
N ARG A 114 -13.02 4.52 1.35
CA ARG A 114 -11.73 3.82 1.30
C ARG A 114 -10.67 4.69 0.66
N ALA A 115 -10.97 5.37 -0.44
CA ALA A 115 -10.06 6.32 -1.06
C ALA A 115 -9.72 7.47 -0.11
N LEU A 116 -10.69 7.95 0.69
CA LEU A 116 -10.45 8.96 1.73
C LEU A 116 -9.50 8.42 2.81
N PHE A 117 -9.67 7.17 3.25
CA PHE A 117 -8.75 6.53 4.19
C PHE A 117 -7.32 6.52 3.64
N LEU A 118 -7.13 6.04 2.40
CA LEU A 118 -5.81 6.01 1.75
C LEU A 118 -5.18 7.41 1.67
N SER A 119 -5.96 8.41 1.26
CA SER A 119 -5.50 9.80 1.21
C SER A 119 -5.14 10.35 2.59
N THR A 120 -5.88 9.97 3.64
CA THR A 120 -5.58 10.34 5.02
C THR A 120 -4.25 9.74 5.48
N VAL A 121 -3.99 8.47 5.14
CA VAL A 121 -2.71 7.81 5.44
C VAL A 121 -1.56 8.54 4.76
N LEU A 122 -1.67 8.82 3.44
CA LEU A 122 -0.60 9.49 2.70
C LEU A 122 -0.38 10.95 3.14
N ALA A 123 -1.41 11.62 3.66
CA ALA A 123 -1.27 12.97 4.22
C ALA A 123 -0.49 12.96 5.55
N GLN A 124 -0.64 11.92 6.37
CA GLN A 124 0.07 11.79 7.66
C GLN A 124 1.45 11.14 7.51
N TYR A 125 1.56 10.20 6.60
CA TYR A 125 2.79 9.44 6.32
C TYR A 125 3.08 9.48 4.81
N PRO A 126 3.70 10.56 4.33
CA PRO A 126 3.99 10.74 2.91
C PRO A 126 4.90 9.63 2.38
N LEU A 127 4.48 9.00 1.29
CA LEU A 127 5.24 7.96 0.59
C LEU A 127 5.60 8.48 -0.81
N PRO A 128 6.89 8.67 -1.11
CA PRO A 128 7.32 9.22 -2.40
C PRO A 128 6.77 8.43 -3.59
N GLY A 129 6.29 9.13 -4.63
CA GLY A 129 5.77 8.52 -5.84
C GLY A 129 4.51 7.67 -5.63
N THR A 130 3.79 7.85 -4.51
CA THR A 130 2.58 7.07 -4.20
C THR A 130 1.34 7.96 -4.32
N HIS A 131 0.35 7.49 -5.07
CA HIS A 131 -0.82 8.27 -5.46
C HIS A 131 -2.10 7.50 -5.19
N VAL A 132 -3.18 8.21 -4.83
CA VAL A 132 -4.53 7.64 -4.73
C VAL A 132 -5.36 8.12 -5.91
N PHE A 133 -5.94 7.19 -6.64
CA PHE A 133 -6.80 7.48 -7.77
C PHE A 133 -8.20 6.89 -7.53
N ARG A 134 -9.18 7.77 -7.25
CA ARG A 134 -10.55 7.34 -7.03
C ARG A 134 -11.29 7.17 -8.34
N VAL A 135 -11.39 5.93 -8.80
CA VAL A 135 -12.17 5.58 -9.99
C VAL A 135 -12.64 4.12 -9.89
N ARG A 136 -13.80 3.83 -10.47
CA ARG A 136 -14.22 2.45 -10.64
C ARG A 136 -13.40 1.84 -11.78
N ALA A 137 -12.60 0.80 -11.46
CA ALA A 137 -11.89 0.03 -12.47
C ALA A 137 -12.92 -0.66 -13.38
N GLY A 138 -13.06 -0.16 -14.61
CA GLY A 138 -13.97 -0.68 -15.62
C GLY A 138 -13.22 -0.96 -16.92
N ALA A 139 -13.94 -1.50 -17.93
CA ALA A 139 -13.35 -1.85 -19.22
C ALA A 139 -12.59 -0.69 -19.87
N SER A 140 -13.06 0.54 -19.71
CA SER A 140 -12.40 1.73 -20.25
C SER A 140 -11.04 2.03 -19.60
N LEU A 141 -10.90 1.78 -18.28
CA LEU A 141 -9.60 1.89 -17.59
C LEU A 141 -8.65 0.81 -18.08
N TRP A 142 -9.14 -0.43 -18.18
CA TRP A 142 -8.37 -1.55 -18.72
C TRP A 142 -7.91 -1.32 -20.17
N GLN A 143 -8.80 -0.83 -21.02
CA GLN A 143 -8.46 -0.50 -22.41
C GLN A 143 -7.43 0.64 -22.48
N GLY A 144 -7.58 1.68 -21.69
CA GLY A 144 -6.60 2.77 -21.61
C GLY A 144 -5.22 2.29 -21.18
N LEU A 145 -5.16 1.41 -20.17
CA LEU A 145 -3.91 0.85 -19.66
C LEU A 145 -3.25 -0.13 -20.67
N GLN A 146 -4.04 -0.95 -21.37
CA GLN A 146 -3.54 -1.89 -22.38
C GLN A 146 -3.04 -1.21 -23.66
N HIS A 147 -3.66 -0.10 -24.06
CA HIS A 147 -3.30 0.64 -25.29
C HIS A 147 -2.23 1.71 -25.04
N GLY A 148 -1.57 1.72 -23.89
CA GLY A 148 -0.49 2.65 -23.59
C GLY A 148 -0.95 4.12 -23.60
N GLN A 149 -2.25 4.36 -23.37
CA GLN A 149 -2.72 5.73 -23.18
C GLN A 149 -1.99 6.31 -21.98
N ARG A 150 -1.23 7.35 -22.28
CA ARG A 150 -0.40 8.10 -21.36
C ARG A 150 -1.25 8.69 -20.24
N ILE A 151 -1.40 7.97 -19.15
CA ILE A 151 -1.84 8.61 -17.93
C ILE A 151 -0.61 9.37 -17.45
N LEU A 152 -0.62 10.67 -17.66
CA LEU A 152 0.43 11.56 -17.20
C LEU A 152 0.46 11.48 -15.68
N SER A 153 1.57 10.99 -15.11
CA SER A 153 1.85 11.24 -13.71
C SER A 153 1.86 12.75 -13.48
N SER A 154 1.52 13.21 -12.29
CA SER A 154 1.63 14.62 -11.90
C SER A 154 3.04 15.21 -12.12
N ALA A 155 4.03 14.38 -12.38
CA ALA A 155 5.42 14.74 -12.69
C ALA A 155 5.75 14.72 -14.20
N GLY A 156 4.76 14.53 -15.09
CA GLY A 156 4.99 14.56 -16.55
C GLY A 156 5.80 13.39 -17.11
N ARG A 157 6.06 12.35 -16.33
CA ARG A 157 6.83 11.18 -16.77
C ARG A 157 5.96 10.10 -17.40
N LEU A 158 6.42 9.53 -18.50
CA LEU A 158 5.80 8.39 -19.16
C LEU A 158 6.07 7.12 -18.36
N CYS A 159 5.02 6.46 -17.92
CA CYS A 159 5.11 5.09 -17.42
C CYS A 159 5.47 4.16 -18.58
N ARG A 160 6.65 3.55 -18.56
CA ARG A 160 7.04 2.52 -19.52
C ARG A 160 6.74 1.15 -18.92
N GLY A 161 5.64 0.54 -19.36
CA GLY A 161 5.24 -0.82 -19.01
C GLY A 161 4.61 -0.93 -17.60
N PRO A 162 3.27 -1.06 -17.51
CA PRO A 162 2.60 -1.17 -16.22
C PRO A 162 2.80 -2.55 -15.60
N VAL A 163 3.13 -2.60 -14.31
CA VAL A 163 3.00 -3.80 -13.47
C VAL A 163 1.65 -3.73 -12.77
N PHE A 164 0.80 -4.72 -13.00
CA PHE A 164 -0.53 -4.78 -12.41
C PHE A 164 -0.56 -5.69 -11.20
N TRP A 165 -1.10 -5.19 -10.10
CA TRP A 165 -1.48 -5.99 -8.95
C TRP A 165 -3.00 -5.88 -8.73
N ASN A 166 -3.66 -7.01 -8.47
CA ASN A 166 -5.09 -7.03 -8.16
C ASN A 166 -5.30 -7.65 -6.77
N SER A 167 -5.45 -6.81 -5.78
CA SER A 167 -5.67 -7.21 -4.39
C SER A 167 -7.07 -7.82 -4.14
N SER A 168 -8.01 -7.70 -5.07
CA SER A 168 -9.38 -8.19 -4.89
C SER A 168 -9.53 -9.72 -4.97
N LYS A 169 -8.45 -10.48 -5.21
CA LYS A 169 -8.45 -11.95 -5.27
C LYS A 169 -7.79 -12.61 -4.06
N ALA A 170 -7.35 -11.84 -3.07
CA ALA A 170 -6.74 -12.34 -1.84
C ALA A 170 -7.74 -12.27 -0.68
N ALA A 171 -8.94 -12.83 -0.86
CA ALA A 171 -9.93 -13.02 0.20
C ALA A 171 -10.55 -14.41 0.06
#